data_919ae556b1ecb5975f70d9972ad13597
#
_entry.id   919ae556b1ecb5975f70d9972ad13597
#
_cell.length_a   1.000
_cell.length_b   1.000
_cell.length_c   1.000
_cell.angle_alpha   90.00
_cell.angle_beta   90.00
_cell.angle_gamma   90.00
#
_symmetry.space_group_name_H-M   'P 1'
#
loop_
_entity.id
_entity.type
_entity.pdbx_description
1 polymer ?
#
loop_
_entity_poly.entity_id
_entity_poly.type
_entity_poly.pdbx_seq_one_letter_code
_entity_poly.pdbx_strand_id
1 'polypeptide(L)'
;MPKKVLQPKAWIPRGPYSLGTQVGNLAFVAGQISQDNEGKLIGPGDVKAQTRVVIEKIREILAEAGMTLENVVSTTVYLQNLSDYKDMNEVYAALFKKDFPARATVRADLAGEGLLVEIAAIAARG
;
A
#
# COMPACT_ATOMS: atom_id res chain seq x y z
N MET A 1 2.12 6.89 -24.16
CA MET A 1 1.11 7.49 -23.28
C MET A 1 1.80 8.22 -22.14
N PRO A 2 1.42 9.47 -21.88
CA PRO A 2 2.04 10.17 -20.78
C PRO A 2 1.61 9.61 -19.43
N LYS A 3 2.54 9.67 -18.51
CA LYS A 3 2.30 9.27 -17.14
C LYS A 3 1.52 10.36 -16.41
N LYS A 4 0.48 9.96 -15.68
CA LYS A 4 -0.25 10.85 -14.80
C LYS A 4 0.15 10.55 -13.35
N VAL A 5 0.47 11.59 -12.58
CA VAL A 5 0.76 11.44 -11.14
C VAL A 5 -0.55 11.38 -10.37
N LEU A 6 -0.66 10.40 -9.47
CA LEU A 6 -1.81 10.26 -8.58
C LEU A 6 -1.43 10.85 -7.21
N GLN A 7 -2.06 11.96 -6.87
CA GLN A 7 -1.72 12.71 -5.67
C GLN A 7 -2.98 13.01 -4.85
N PRO A 8 -3.34 12.13 -3.90
CA PRO A 8 -4.47 12.41 -3.01
C PRO A 8 -4.14 13.57 -2.08
N LYS A 9 -5.16 14.29 -1.64
CA LYS A 9 -4.97 15.45 -0.76
C LYS A 9 -4.47 15.06 0.62
N ALA A 10 -4.86 13.89 1.10
CA ALA A 10 -4.58 13.45 2.47
C ALA A 10 -3.12 13.10 2.72
N TRP A 11 -2.38 12.73 1.67
CA TRP A 11 -1.02 12.20 1.82
C TRP A 11 -0.04 12.89 0.89
N ILE A 12 1.20 13.06 1.37
CA ILE A 12 2.28 13.63 0.57
C ILE A 12 3.44 12.65 0.50
N PRO A 13 4.16 12.62 -0.63
CA PRO A 13 5.39 11.83 -0.70
C PRO A 13 6.48 12.50 0.14
N ARG A 14 7.30 11.68 0.80
CA ARG A 14 8.37 12.16 1.66
C ARG A 14 9.75 11.89 1.06
N GLY A 15 9.84 11.86 -0.25
CA GLY A 15 11.07 11.63 -0.98
C GLY A 15 10.85 11.88 -2.46
N PRO A 16 11.88 11.63 -3.29
CA PRO A 16 11.79 11.89 -4.74
C PRO A 16 11.05 10.76 -5.46
N TYR A 17 9.76 10.59 -5.14
CA TYR A 17 8.88 9.61 -5.77
C TYR A 17 7.43 10.10 -5.72
N SER A 18 6.59 9.57 -6.58
CA SER A 18 5.14 9.79 -6.54
C SER A 18 4.49 8.69 -5.71
N LEU A 19 3.40 9.02 -5.03
CA LEU A 19 2.62 8.01 -4.29
C LEU A 19 2.00 7.00 -5.24
N GLY A 20 1.55 7.47 -6.40
CA GLY A 20 1.05 6.61 -7.45
C GLY A 20 1.18 7.26 -8.81
N THR A 21 1.16 6.43 -9.84
CA THR A 21 1.17 6.88 -11.23
C THR A 21 0.19 6.05 -12.04
N GLN A 22 -0.29 6.62 -13.13
CA GLN A 22 -1.24 5.95 -14.03
C GLN A 22 -0.77 6.09 -15.46
N VAL A 23 -0.83 5.00 -16.21
CA VAL A 23 -0.60 4.97 -17.65
C VAL A 23 -1.71 4.14 -18.28
N GLY A 24 -2.57 4.77 -19.08
CA GLY A 24 -3.71 4.07 -19.65
C GLY A 24 -4.61 3.48 -18.56
N ASN A 25 -4.85 2.17 -18.65
CA ASN A 25 -5.70 1.44 -17.70
C ASN A 25 -4.96 0.91 -16.48
N LEU A 26 -3.66 1.19 -16.37
CA LEU A 26 -2.83 0.68 -15.28
C LEU A 26 -2.49 1.78 -14.29
N ALA A 27 -2.60 1.47 -13.01
CA ALA A 27 -2.14 2.34 -11.93
C ALA A 27 -1.10 1.61 -11.09
N PHE A 28 -0.05 2.33 -10.73
CA PHE A 28 1.06 1.82 -9.94
C PHE A 28 1.10 2.59 -8.63
N VAL A 29 1.05 1.89 -7.52
CA VAL A 29 1.08 2.49 -6.19
C VAL A 29 2.41 2.16 -5.55
N ALA A 30 3.14 3.20 -5.16
CA ALA A 30 4.42 3.04 -4.45
C ALA A 30 4.19 2.30 -3.14
N GLY A 31 5.24 1.66 -2.62
CA GLY A 31 5.16 0.99 -1.33
C GLY A 31 4.67 1.94 -0.25
N GLN A 32 3.51 1.64 0.31
CA GLN A 32 2.90 2.46 1.36
C GLN A 32 3.29 1.95 2.74
N ILE A 33 3.52 2.88 3.64
CA ILE A 33 3.97 2.60 5.00
C ILE A 33 3.08 3.34 6.00
N SER A 34 3.12 2.88 7.25
CA SER A 34 2.24 3.42 8.30
C SER A 34 2.88 4.63 8.99
N GLN A 35 2.98 5.73 8.24
CA GLN A 35 3.46 7.02 8.76
C GLN A 35 2.50 8.13 8.35
N ASP A 36 2.43 9.19 9.19
CA ASP A 36 1.71 10.40 8.80
C ASP A 36 2.59 11.29 7.90
N ASN A 37 2.06 12.45 7.50
CA ASN A 37 2.78 13.35 6.57
C ASN A 37 4.02 13.99 7.19
N GLU A 38 4.21 13.88 8.49
CA GLU A 38 5.39 14.38 9.19
C GLU A 38 6.40 13.28 9.48
N GLY A 39 6.11 12.04 9.04
CA GLY A 39 6.97 10.89 9.25
C GLY A 39 6.78 10.22 10.58
N LYS A 40 5.73 10.58 11.31
CA LYS A 40 5.43 9.94 12.59
C LYS A 40 4.77 8.59 12.36
N LEU A 41 5.27 7.58 13.06
CA LEU A 41 4.74 6.22 12.99
C LEU A 41 3.30 6.16 13.50
N ILE A 42 2.44 5.47 12.75
CA ILE A 42 1.07 5.19 13.15
C ILE A 42 0.97 3.71 13.55
N GLY A 43 0.48 3.42 14.75
CA GLY A 43 0.34 2.06 15.24
C GLY A 43 1.63 1.38 15.64
N PRO A 44 2.46 2.01 16.54
CA PRO A 44 3.71 1.38 16.97
C PRO A 44 3.45 0.01 17.60
N GLY A 45 4.22 -0.99 17.17
CA GLY A 45 4.13 -2.35 17.69
C GLY A 45 2.89 -3.13 17.25
N ASP A 46 2.07 -2.60 16.36
CA ASP A 46 0.78 -3.17 15.98
C ASP A 46 0.70 -3.38 14.46
N VAL A 47 1.07 -4.58 14.01
CA VAL A 47 1.09 -4.88 12.57
C VAL A 47 -0.32 -4.86 11.97
N LYS A 48 -1.34 -5.20 12.74
CA LYS A 48 -2.72 -5.14 12.24
C LYS A 48 -3.15 -3.70 11.96
N ALA A 49 -2.86 -2.78 12.89
CA ALA A 49 -3.16 -1.36 12.70
C ALA A 49 -2.36 -0.80 11.53
N GLN A 50 -1.07 -1.14 11.43
CA GLN A 50 -0.24 -0.66 10.33
C GLN A 50 -0.71 -1.19 8.98
N THR A 51 -1.10 -2.46 8.90
CA THR A 51 -1.63 -3.05 7.66
C THR A 51 -2.89 -2.32 7.21
N ARG A 52 -3.76 -1.99 8.14
CA ARG A 52 -5.00 -1.25 7.83
C ARG A 52 -4.68 0.12 7.26
N VAL A 53 -3.78 0.86 7.90
CA VAL A 53 -3.36 2.19 7.42
C VAL A 53 -2.79 2.09 6.00
N VAL A 54 -1.91 1.13 5.77
CA VAL A 54 -1.25 0.94 4.47
C VAL A 54 -2.26 0.65 3.36
N ILE A 55 -3.19 -0.26 3.58
CA ILE A 55 -4.19 -0.61 2.58
C ILE A 55 -5.18 0.55 2.34
N GLU A 56 -5.55 1.29 3.39
CA GLU A 56 -6.39 2.48 3.24
C GLU A 56 -5.69 3.56 2.40
N LYS A 57 -4.39 3.74 2.57
CA LYS A 57 -3.61 4.65 1.73
C LYS A 57 -3.65 4.22 0.27
N ILE A 58 -3.47 2.92 0.00
CA ILE A 58 -3.55 2.38 -1.36
C ILE A 58 -4.92 2.70 -1.95
N ARG A 59 -5.99 2.50 -1.19
CA ARG A 59 -7.34 2.80 -1.65
C ARG A 59 -7.51 4.27 -2.02
N GLU A 60 -7.01 5.17 -1.17
CA GLU A 60 -7.11 6.61 -1.43
C GLU A 60 -6.31 7.04 -2.66
N ILE A 61 -5.12 6.46 -2.86
CA ILE A 61 -4.31 6.75 -4.04
C ILE A 61 -5.00 6.26 -5.30
N LEU A 62 -5.56 5.06 -5.28
CA LEU A 62 -6.29 4.49 -6.42
C LEU A 62 -7.55 5.29 -6.77
N ALA A 63 -8.19 5.90 -5.78
CA ALA A 63 -9.37 6.74 -6.02
C ALA A 63 -9.06 7.91 -6.95
N GLU A 64 -7.81 8.41 -6.96
CA GLU A 64 -7.38 9.47 -7.88
C GLU A 64 -7.38 8.99 -9.34
N ALA A 65 -7.36 7.69 -9.57
CA ALA A 65 -7.47 7.09 -10.91
C ALA A 65 -8.88 6.56 -11.19
N GLY A 66 -9.84 6.82 -10.30
CA GLY A 66 -11.19 6.27 -10.41
C GLY A 66 -11.24 4.76 -10.18
N MET A 67 -10.28 4.23 -9.45
CA MET A 67 -10.18 2.79 -9.15
C MET A 67 -10.44 2.51 -7.67
N THR A 68 -10.76 1.26 -7.38
CA THR A 68 -10.98 0.77 -6.01
C THR A 68 -10.02 -0.39 -5.72
N LEU A 69 -10.08 -0.92 -4.49
CA LEU A 69 -9.28 -2.09 -4.13
C LEU A 69 -9.61 -3.31 -5.00
N GLU A 70 -10.82 -3.39 -5.56
CA GLU A 70 -11.20 -4.47 -6.46
C GLU A 70 -10.40 -4.47 -7.77
N ASN A 71 -9.83 -3.32 -8.14
CA ASN A 71 -9.01 -3.19 -9.33
C ASN A 71 -7.57 -3.64 -9.12
N VAL A 72 -7.15 -3.91 -7.88
CA VAL A 72 -5.77 -4.32 -7.59
C VAL A 72 -5.55 -5.73 -8.12
N VAL A 73 -4.57 -5.88 -9.01
CA VAL A 73 -4.25 -7.16 -9.64
C VAL A 73 -2.99 -7.81 -9.08
N SER A 74 -2.11 -7.01 -8.50
CA SER A 74 -0.84 -7.52 -7.95
C SER A 74 -0.40 -6.68 -6.77
N THR A 75 0.08 -7.34 -5.72
CA THR A 75 0.71 -6.65 -4.59
C THR A 75 2.03 -7.32 -4.25
N THR A 76 2.92 -6.54 -3.66
CA THR A 76 4.11 -7.05 -2.99
C THR A 76 4.06 -6.56 -1.54
N VAL A 77 4.12 -7.49 -0.61
CA VAL A 77 4.09 -7.21 0.82
C VAL A 77 5.48 -7.43 1.39
N TYR A 78 6.00 -6.40 2.07
CA TYR A 78 7.29 -6.44 2.75
C TYR A 78 7.01 -6.44 4.25
N LEU A 79 7.54 -7.44 4.97
CA LEU A 79 7.39 -7.54 6.42
C LEU A 79 8.74 -7.40 7.09
N GLN A 80 8.81 -6.59 8.14
CA GLN A 80 10.01 -6.51 8.96
C GLN A 80 10.26 -7.84 9.67
N ASN A 81 9.18 -8.48 10.15
CA ASN A 81 9.22 -9.75 10.87
C ASN A 81 8.27 -10.75 10.23
N LEU A 82 8.76 -11.93 9.85
CA LEU A 82 7.88 -12.97 9.28
C LEU A 82 6.87 -13.50 10.30
N SER A 83 7.15 -13.34 11.60
CA SER A 83 6.19 -13.70 12.65
C SER A 83 4.89 -12.89 12.58
N ASP A 84 4.88 -11.77 11.85
CA ASP A 84 3.68 -10.94 11.64
C ASP A 84 2.81 -11.40 10.46
N TYR A 85 3.20 -12.46 9.77
CA TYR A 85 2.53 -12.92 8.56
C TYR A 85 1.04 -13.21 8.78
N LYS A 86 0.72 -13.96 9.81
CA LYS A 86 -0.66 -14.34 10.11
C LYS A 86 -1.54 -13.13 10.42
N ASP A 87 -1.06 -12.22 11.25
CA ASP A 87 -1.83 -11.04 11.64
C ASP A 87 -1.99 -10.06 10.48
N MET A 88 -0.96 -9.89 9.66
CA MET A 88 -1.05 -9.10 8.44
C MET A 88 -2.11 -9.70 7.51
N ASN A 89 -2.09 -11.00 7.29
CA ASN A 89 -3.05 -11.70 6.42
C ASN A 89 -4.48 -11.51 6.88
N GLU A 90 -4.74 -11.49 8.17
CA GLU A 90 -6.08 -11.29 8.71
C GLU A 90 -6.69 -9.96 8.24
N VAL A 91 -5.93 -8.89 8.36
CA VAL A 91 -6.37 -7.55 7.95
C VAL A 91 -6.45 -7.46 6.43
N TYR A 92 -5.45 -7.99 5.73
CA TYR A 92 -5.40 -8.01 4.28
C TYR A 92 -6.65 -8.70 3.71
N ALA A 93 -7.00 -9.87 4.24
CA ALA A 93 -8.18 -10.61 3.79
C ALA A 93 -9.48 -9.84 4.07
N ALA A 94 -9.56 -9.19 5.23
CA ALA A 94 -10.76 -8.43 5.60
C ALA A 94 -11.00 -7.23 4.69
N LEU A 95 -9.94 -6.59 4.19
CA LEU A 95 -10.05 -5.38 3.38
C LEU A 95 -10.18 -5.69 1.88
N PHE A 96 -9.45 -6.67 1.36
CA PHE A 96 -9.59 -7.08 -0.04
C PHE A 96 -10.81 -7.97 -0.27
N LYS A 97 -11.26 -8.69 0.73
CA LYS A 97 -12.49 -9.48 0.80
C LYS A 97 -12.48 -10.77 -0.01
N LYS A 98 -12.32 -10.72 -1.32
CA LYS A 98 -12.36 -11.88 -2.22
C LYS A 98 -11.62 -11.55 -3.51
N ASP A 99 -11.43 -12.57 -4.36
CA ASP A 99 -10.72 -12.41 -5.64
C ASP A 99 -9.41 -11.69 -5.44
N PHE A 100 -8.61 -12.22 -4.50
CA PHE A 100 -7.41 -11.55 -4.04
C PHE A 100 -6.42 -11.27 -5.16
N PRO A 101 -5.67 -10.15 -5.08
CA PRO A 101 -4.57 -9.91 -6.01
C PRO A 101 -3.53 -11.03 -5.97
N ALA A 102 -2.83 -11.24 -7.08
CA ALA A 102 -1.60 -12.03 -7.03
C ALA A 102 -0.63 -11.33 -6.07
N ARG A 103 0.11 -12.10 -5.27
CA ARG A 103 0.93 -11.51 -4.22
C ARG A 103 2.23 -12.25 -4.00
N ALA A 104 3.30 -11.49 -3.75
CA ALA A 104 4.50 -11.98 -3.12
C ALA A 104 4.62 -11.36 -1.74
N THR A 105 5.07 -12.13 -0.75
CA THR A 105 5.33 -11.63 0.60
C THR A 105 6.75 -12.00 0.97
N VAL A 106 7.55 -11.00 1.33
CA VAL A 106 8.97 -11.20 1.65
C VAL A 106 9.32 -10.44 2.92
N ARG A 107 10.39 -10.89 3.58
CA ARG A 107 10.96 -10.14 4.69
C ARG A 107 11.94 -9.11 4.12
N ALA A 108 11.92 -7.90 4.67
CA ALA A 108 12.84 -6.86 4.26
C ALA A 108 13.05 -5.89 5.43
N ASP A 109 14.23 -5.29 5.47
CA ASP A 109 14.48 -4.18 6.38
C ASP A 109 13.74 -2.96 5.83
N LEU A 110 12.76 -2.47 6.56
CA LEU A 110 11.96 -1.33 6.12
C LEU A 110 12.67 -0.01 6.40
N ALA A 111 12.38 1.01 5.58
CA ALA A 111 13.12 2.25 5.55
C ALA A 111 12.72 3.26 6.65
N GLY A 112 12.12 2.80 7.72
CA GLY A 112 11.74 3.66 8.84
C GLY A 112 11.68 2.86 10.13
N GLU A 113 12.07 3.50 11.23
CA GLU A 113 12.05 2.85 12.53
C GLU A 113 10.62 2.52 12.94
N GLY A 114 10.41 1.29 13.43
CA GLY A 114 9.11 0.84 13.90
C GLY A 114 8.13 0.42 12.81
N LEU A 115 8.48 0.58 11.53
CA LEU A 115 7.64 0.08 10.44
C LEU A 115 7.66 -1.45 10.44
N LEU A 116 6.48 -2.05 10.37
CA LEU A 116 6.32 -3.50 10.40
C LEU A 116 5.89 -4.07 9.06
N VAL A 117 5.25 -3.25 8.21
CA VAL A 117 4.72 -3.69 6.93
C VAL A 117 4.80 -2.56 5.91
N GLU A 118 5.06 -2.95 4.66
CA GLU A 118 5.00 -2.06 3.50
C GLU A 118 4.32 -2.83 2.37
N ILE A 119 3.44 -2.19 1.62
CA ILE A 119 2.74 -2.84 0.49
C ILE A 119 2.78 -1.92 -0.73
N ALA A 120 3.25 -2.48 -1.85
CA ALA A 120 3.15 -1.87 -3.16
C ALA A 120 2.06 -2.58 -3.96
N ALA A 121 1.41 -1.87 -4.88
CA ALA A 121 0.29 -2.43 -5.63
C ALA A 121 0.29 -1.99 -7.09
N ILE A 122 -0.25 -2.86 -7.93
CA ILE A 122 -0.57 -2.56 -9.34
C ILE A 122 -2.06 -2.83 -9.50
N ALA A 123 -2.76 -1.87 -10.10
CA ALA A 123 -4.19 -1.98 -10.36
C ALA A 123 -4.46 -1.81 -11.85
N ALA A 124 -5.54 -2.41 -12.32
CA ALA A 124 -5.94 -2.33 -13.70
C ALA A 124 -7.45 -2.19 -13.81
N ARG A 125 -7.88 -1.39 -14.78
CA ARG A 125 -9.29 -1.19 -15.08
C ARG A 125 -9.57 -1.74 -16.47
N GLY A 126 -10.69 -2.42 -16.61
CA GLY A 126 -11.12 -2.97 -17.88
C GLY A 126 -11.43 -1.92 -18.94
#